data_b7f803eaed6105bdc865e5b162c38f03
#
_entry.id   b7f803eaed6105bdc865e5b162c38f03
#
_cell.length_a   1.000
_cell.length_b   1.000
_cell.length_c   1.000
_cell.angle_alpha   90.00
_cell.angle_beta   90.00
_cell.angle_gamma   90.00
#
_symmetry.space_group_name_H-M   'P 1'
#
loop_
_entity.id
_entity.type
_entity.pdbx_description
1 polymer ?
#
loop_
_entity_poly.entity_id
_entity_poly.type
_entity_poly.pdbx_seq_one_letter_code
_entity_poly.pdbx_strand_id
1 'polypeptide(L)'
;MEGPRTLAVDIGGTGVKLALLDGKGRIIGKSVRVPTPMPPVAPEVLTATIDAAAAALGAFDRVSVGFPGAVRNGRVLTAPHLGTELWAGFDLQRALAKQWKKPVRVLNDADVQGFGAIQGKGVEMVLTLGTGAGTAIFENGRIMPHLELAHHPVRGNKTYDEYIGKAAFDRKGSKSWNKRVARVIEILRHLVNFDHLYLGGGNAKQITFPLPSDVTTVPNSDGLTGGIALWRTEEGTSATGGPGRREASNGSSKGGRRATPSASKAPASAAAVRPTKKRSRPASLQLRNAGKAAARDADMSELPLHARTVTASQPKTAVDFRVPAGACDCHVHVFGTAAEFPFAAQRGYTPPPANAAELSALQQALRLSRVVIVQPSVYGSDNSCTLDGMRRLGERARGVAVIDDMTTNEALDDMHRAGIRGVRVNLETAGETDPGAARRNLAAAVERVARLGWHVQVYTRLSVVAELSDEVTRLAVPIVFDHFGAAQAAGGVDQPGFAALLQLVNAGHAYVKVSAAYRSSEKAPAYGDVALLAKALIAANPDRIVWGTDWPHPHAASPDTALDQLAPFYDIDDGLALNQLALWAPSAAIRRKILVDNPARLYDF
;
A
#
# COMPACT_ATOMS: atom_id res chain seq x y z
N MET A 1 -17.42 39.01 -24.82
CA MET A 1 -16.51 39.19 -23.67
C MET A 1 -15.47 38.07 -23.72
N GLU A 2 -14.20 38.43 -23.77
CA GLU A 2 -13.13 37.45 -23.60
C GLU A 2 -13.28 36.81 -22.22
N GLY A 3 -13.35 35.46 -22.15
CA GLY A 3 -13.48 34.77 -20.87
C GLY A 3 -12.23 34.93 -19.99
N PRO A 4 -12.19 34.38 -18.77
CA PRO A 4 -11.09 34.58 -17.82
C PRO A 4 -9.77 34.09 -18.40
N ARG A 5 -8.71 34.88 -18.21
CA ARG A 5 -7.33 34.51 -18.59
C ARG A 5 -6.75 33.54 -17.57
N THR A 6 -6.21 32.42 -18.03
CA THR A 6 -5.60 31.40 -17.18
C THR A 6 -4.08 31.43 -17.35
N LEU A 7 -3.33 31.61 -16.27
CA LEU A 7 -1.91 31.33 -16.25
C LEU A 7 -1.71 29.81 -16.16
N ALA A 8 -1.19 29.21 -17.24
CA ALA A 8 -0.80 27.81 -17.26
C ALA A 8 0.70 27.69 -16.91
N VAL A 9 1.00 26.83 -15.96
CA VAL A 9 2.36 26.53 -15.46
C VAL A 9 2.62 25.04 -15.61
N ASP A 10 3.63 24.67 -16.38
CA ASP A 10 4.09 23.29 -16.56
C ASP A 10 5.46 23.17 -15.91
N ILE A 11 5.53 22.51 -14.76
CA ILE A 11 6.76 22.31 -13.99
C ILE A 11 7.37 20.97 -14.41
N GLY A 12 8.47 21.00 -15.12
CA GLY A 12 9.24 19.80 -15.47
C GLY A 12 10.53 19.71 -14.66
N GLY A 13 11.14 18.53 -14.66
CA GLY A 13 12.40 18.28 -13.93
C GLY A 13 13.60 19.12 -14.40
N THR A 14 13.55 19.71 -15.63
CA THR A 14 14.65 20.51 -16.21
C THR A 14 14.26 21.92 -16.58
N GLY A 15 12.97 22.27 -16.50
CA GLY A 15 12.50 23.60 -16.87
C GLY A 15 11.02 23.78 -16.59
N VAL A 16 10.68 24.99 -16.16
CA VAL A 16 9.31 25.46 -15.92
C VAL A 16 8.87 26.26 -17.12
N LYS A 17 7.69 25.92 -17.70
CA LYS A 17 7.09 26.65 -18.80
C LYS A 17 5.82 27.35 -18.32
N LEU A 18 5.63 28.59 -18.78
CA LEU A 18 4.46 29.38 -18.46
C LEU A 18 3.86 29.99 -19.73
N ALA A 19 2.55 30.07 -19.79
CA ALA A 19 1.83 30.81 -20.82
C ALA A 19 0.49 31.33 -20.31
N LEU A 20 -0.03 32.39 -20.91
CA LEU A 20 -1.41 32.79 -20.71
C LEU A 20 -2.32 32.08 -21.71
N LEU A 21 -3.46 31.60 -21.21
CA LEU A 21 -4.51 30.98 -22.04
C LEU A 21 -5.77 31.89 -22.03
N ASP A 22 -6.43 31.94 -23.19
CA ASP A 22 -7.78 32.53 -23.28
C ASP A 22 -8.85 31.59 -22.68
N GLY A 23 -10.11 32.05 -22.63
CA GLY A 23 -11.22 31.24 -22.11
C GLY A 23 -11.48 29.92 -22.89
N LYS A 24 -10.89 29.76 -24.08
CA LYS A 24 -10.96 28.55 -24.90
C LYS A 24 -9.71 27.66 -24.78
N GLY A 25 -8.71 28.07 -23.99
CA GLY A 25 -7.46 27.34 -23.78
C GLY A 25 -6.38 27.59 -24.84
N ARG A 26 -6.52 28.60 -25.69
CA ARG A 26 -5.51 28.98 -26.69
C ARG A 26 -4.47 29.91 -26.04
N ILE A 27 -3.19 29.70 -26.38
CA ILE A 27 -2.10 30.53 -25.86
C ILE A 27 -2.23 31.97 -26.36
N ILE A 28 -2.19 32.95 -25.45
CA ILE A 28 -2.17 34.38 -25.73
C ILE A 28 -0.73 34.89 -25.63
N GLY A 29 -0.22 35.43 -26.72
CA GLY A 29 1.12 36.02 -26.75
C GLY A 29 2.24 34.96 -26.73
N LYS A 30 3.32 35.26 -25.97
CA LYS A 30 4.52 34.42 -25.89
C LYS A 30 4.48 33.52 -24.66
N SER A 31 5.05 32.32 -24.78
CA SER A 31 5.36 31.49 -23.63
C SER A 31 6.74 31.84 -23.06
N VAL A 32 6.87 31.70 -21.75
CA VAL A 32 8.14 31.87 -21.03
C VAL A 32 8.63 30.49 -20.57
N ARG A 33 9.95 30.27 -20.68
CA ARG A 33 10.59 29.08 -20.13
C ARG A 33 11.78 29.51 -19.28
N VAL A 34 11.83 28.99 -18.04
CA VAL A 34 12.96 29.17 -17.11
C VAL A 34 13.51 27.81 -16.69
N PRO A 35 14.81 27.68 -16.38
CA PRO A 35 15.35 26.47 -15.82
C PRO A 35 14.68 26.12 -14.49
N THR A 36 14.40 24.84 -14.25
CA THR A 36 14.09 24.37 -12.90
C THR A 36 15.35 24.49 -12.04
N PRO A 37 15.28 25.07 -10.83
CA PRO A 37 16.44 25.13 -9.95
C PRO A 37 17.03 23.72 -9.71
N MET A 38 18.32 23.65 -9.33
CA MET A 38 19.01 22.39 -9.08
C MET A 38 18.39 21.64 -7.92
N PRO A 39 18.02 20.33 -8.09
CA PRO A 39 17.50 19.50 -7.01
C PRO A 39 18.56 19.22 -5.91
N PRO A 40 18.13 19.09 -4.63
CA PRO A 40 16.76 19.23 -4.13
C PRO A 40 16.30 20.69 -4.09
N VAL A 41 15.04 20.94 -4.51
CA VAL A 41 14.48 22.30 -4.64
C VAL A 41 13.47 22.55 -3.53
N ALA A 42 13.70 23.53 -2.68
CA ALA A 42 12.71 23.92 -1.68
C ALA A 42 11.47 24.55 -2.34
N PRO A 43 10.25 24.32 -1.80
CA PRO A 43 9.02 24.87 -2.33
C PRO A 43 9.04 26.37 -2.53
N GLU A 44 9.66 27.11 -1.62
CA GLU A 44 9.75 28.57 -1.65
C GLU A 44 10.62 29.05 -2.82
N VAL A 45 11.70 28.34 -3.13
CA VAL A 45 12.59 28.67 -4.26
C VAL A 45 11.86 28.46 -5.59
N LEU A 46 11.12 27.34 -5.72
CA LEU A 46 10.38 27.06 -6.95
C LEU A 46 9.22 28.04 -7.14
N THR A 47 8.44 28.31 -6.09
CA THR A 47 7.32 29.28 -6.17
C THR A 47 7.79 30.70 -6.48
N ALA A 48 8.92 31.14 -5.94
CA ALA A 48 9.54 32.42 -6.28
C ALA A 48 10.01 32.45 -7.75
N THR A 49 10.60 31.36 -8.24
CA THR A 49 11.02 31.22 -9.65
C THR A 49 9.82 31.33 -10.60
N ILE A 50 8.71 30.68 -10.27
CA ILE A 50 7.46 30.73 -11.05
C ILE A 50 6.87 32.15 -11.04
N ASP A 51 6.89 32.80 -9.88
CA ASP A 51 6.36 34.17 -9.73
C ASP A 51 7.15 35.18 -10.58
N ALA A 52 8.47 35.13 -10.49
CA ALA A 52 9.33 35.99 -11.31
C ALA A 52 9.11 35.78 -12.82
N ALA A 53 8.92 34.53 -13.25
CA ALA A 53 8.62 34.20 -14.65
C ALA A 53 7.22 34.66 -15.08
N ALA A 54 6.22 34.55 -14.20
CA ALA A 54 4.85 34.97 -14.46
C ALA A 54 4.71 36.49 -14.67
N ALA A 55 5.53 37.29 -13.99
CA ALA A 55 5.55 38.76 -14.12
C ALA A 55 5.76 39.23 -15.57
N ALA A 56 6.45 38.45 -16.40
CA ALA A 56 6.71 38.75 -17.81
C ALA A 56 5.51 38.51 -18.73
N LEU A 57 4.44 37.85 -18.26
CA LEU A 57 3.30 37.42 -19.10
C LEU A 57 2.07 38.34 -18.99
N GLY A 58 2.01 39.20 -17.98
CA GLY A 58 0.91 40.12 -17.77
C GLY A 58 -0.21 39.61 -16.85
N ALA A 59 -1.37 40.27 -16.86
CA ALA A 59 -2.46 39.97 -15.92
C ALA A 59 -3.20 38.68 -16.27
N PHE A 60 -3.55 37.90 -15.23
CA PHE A 60 -4.37 36.69 -15.29
C PHE A 60 -5.41 36.66 -14.17
N ASP A 61 -6.46 35.86 -14.35
CA ASP A 61 -7.58 35.74 -13.41
C ASP A 61 -7.51 34.50 -12.54
N ARG A 62 -6.88 33.42 -13.04
CA ARG A 62 -6.74 32.10 -12.39
C ARG A 62 -5.50 31.38 -12.87
N VAL A 63 -5.10 30.31 -12.16
CA VAL A 63 -3.85 29.58 -12.43
C VAL A 63 -4.07 28.07 -12.48
N SER A 64 -3.52 27.42 -13.50
CA SER A 64 -3.43 25.96 -13.63
C SER A 64 -1.98 25.54 -13.54
N VAL A 65 -1.67 24.56 -12.71
CA VAL A 65 -0.30 24.08 -12.49
C VAL A 65 -0.23 22.57 -12.74
N GLY A 66 0.65 22.14 -13.65
CA GLY A 66 1.14 20.77 -13.79
C GLY A 66 2.40 20.61 -12.96
N PHE A 67 2.41 19.66 -12.04
CA PHE A 67 3.51 19.40 -11.10
C PHE A 67 4.14 18.02 -11.36
N PRO A 68 5.49 17.88 -11.38
CA PRO A 68 6.17 16.62 -11.70
C PRO A 68 6.22 15.69 -10.49
N GLY A 69 5.08 15.14 -10.13
CA GLY A 69 4.87 14.22 -9.02
C GLY A 69 3.40 14.05 -8.68
N ALA A 70 3.08 13.15 -7.78
CA ALA A 70 1.72 12.89 -7.37
C ALA A 70 1.16 14.07 -6.55
N VAL A 71 -0.02 14.55 -6.95
CA VAL A 71 -0.75 15.65 -6.29
C VAL A 71 -2.16 15.17 -5.93
N ARG A 72 -2.61 15.47 -4.72
CA ARG A 72 -3.98 15.18 -4.27
C ARG A 72 -4.55 16.37 -3.51
N ASN A 73 -5.70 16.87 -3.95
CA ASN A 73 -6.37 18.03 -3.34
C ASN A 73 -5.43 19.25 -3.19
N GLY A 74 -4.60 19.50 -4.22
CA GLY A 74 -3.64 20.60 -4.24
C GLY A 74 -2.39 20.41 -3.38
N ARG A 75 -2.26 19.28 -2.66
CA ARG A 75 -1.08 18.91 -1.88
C ARG A 75 -0.18 17.97 -2.65
N VAL A 76 1.10 18.24 -2.61
CA VAL A 76 2.12 17.38 -3.20
C VAL A 76 2.32 16.16 -2.30
N LEU A 77 2.28 14.96 -2.88
CA LEU A 77 2.55 13.69 -2.19
C LEU A 77 3.98 13.22 -2.49
N THR A 78 4.40 13.33 -3.76
CA THR A 78 5.75 12.98 -4.21
C THR A 78 6.30 14.06 -5.13
N ALA A 79 7.61 14.24 -5.17
CA ALA A 79 8.32 15.15 -6.08
C ALA A 79 9.69 14.56 -6.44
N PRO A 80 9.72 13.42 -7.18
CA PRO A 80 10.95 12.62 -7.35
C PRO A 80 12.10 13.40 -8.00
N HIS A 81 11.78 14.33 -8.89
CA HIS A 81 12.80 15.16 -9.55
C HIS A 81 13.11 16.48 -8.84
N LEU A 82 12.43 16.79 -7.73
CA LEU A 82 12.60 18.04 -6.98
C LEU A 82 13.05 17.79 -5.52
N GLY A 83 13.03 16.54 -5.06
CA GLY A 83 13.31 16.14 -3.68
C GLY A 83 12.03 15.95 -2.88
N THR A 84 11.46 14.74 -2.93
CA THR A 84 10.17 14.40 -2.29
C THR A 84 10.10 14.80 -0.82
N GLU A 85 11.20 14.66 -0.07
CA GLU A 85 11.26 14.99 1.37
C GLU A 85 10.91 16.45 1.68
N LEU A 86 11.26 17.38 0.78
CA LEU A 86 10.97 18.80 0.91
C LEU A 86 9.51 19.13 0.55
N TRP A 87 8.87 18.30 -0.27
CA TRP A 87 7.58 18.56 -0.89
C TRP A 87 6.43 17.77 -0.29
N ALA A 88 6.71 16.62 0.36
CA ALA A 88 5.67 15.75 0.88
C ALA A 88 4.75 16.48 1.89
N GLY A 89 3.46 16.54 1.56
CA GLY A 89 2.45 17.24 2.35
C GLY A 89 2.37 18.75 2.11
N PHE A 90 3.26 19.35 1.31
CA PHE A 90 3.22 20.78 1.00
C PHE A 90 1.97 21.13 0.18
N ASP A 91 1.21 22.13 0.65
CA ASP A 91 -0.02 22.61 0.00
C ASP A 91 0.34 23.67 -1.05
N LEU A 92 0.80 23.19 -2.21
CA LEU A 92 1.23 24.05 -3.32
C LEU A 92 0.10 24.92 -3.83
N GLN A 93 -1.11 24.36 -3.92
CA GLN A 93 -2.29 25.11 -4.38
C GLN A 93 -2.59 26.30 -3.47
N ARG A 94 -2.58 26.06 -2.16
CA ARG A 94 -2.85 27.12 -1.17
C ARG A 94 -1.72 28.14 -1.13
N ALA A 95 -0.47 27.72 -1.25
CA ALA A 95 0.70 28.61 -1.26
C ALA A 95 0.63 29.60 -2.43
N LEU A 96 0.42 29.09 -3.65
CA LEU A 96 0.29 29.93 -4.84
C LEU A 96 -0.98 30.78 -4.84
N ALA A 97 -2.11 30.24 -4.35
CA ALA A 97 -3.35 31.01 -4.22
C ALA A 97 -3.20 32.18 -3.24
N LYS A 98 -2.47 31.99 -2.15
CA LYS A 98 -2.16 33.08 -1.18
C LYS A 98 -1.24 34.12 -1.79
N GLN A 99 -0.21 33.68 -2.54
CA GLN A 99 0.79 34.56 -3.16
C GLN A 99 0.17 35.47 -4.20
N TRP A 100 -0.63 34.92 -5.11
CA TRP A 100 -1.22 35.72 -6.20
C TRP A 100 -2.62 36.28 -5.91
N LYS A 101 -3.24 35.89 -4.80
CA LYS A 101 -4.63 36.22 -4.45
C LYS A 101 -5.62 35.87 -5.58
N LYS A 102 -5.35 34.71 -6.24
CA LYS A 102 -6.11 34.18 -7.36
C LYS A 102 -6.47 32.74 -7.13
N PRO A 103 -7.55 32.20 -7.73
CA PRO A 103 -7.85 30.79 -7.72
C PRO A 103 -6.71 30.01 -8.41
N VAL A 104 -6.24 28.92 -7.77
CA VAL A 104 -5.20 28.03 -8.29
C VAL A 104 -5.73 26.59 -8.27
N ARG A 105 -5.44 25.82 -9.31
CA ARG A 105 -5.64 24.36 -9.36
C ARG A 105 -4.34 23.68 -9.74
N VAL A 106 -4.00 22.61 -9.03
CA VAL A 106 -2.74 21.87 -9.21
C VAL A 106 -3.06 20.39 -9.42
N LEU A 107 -2.50 19.80 -10.47
CA LEU A 107 -2.52 18.36 -10.75
C LEU A 107 -1.11 17.90 -11.11
N ASN A 108 -0.95 16.58 -11.30
CA ASN A 108 0.26 16.03 -11.91
C ASN A 108 0.45 16.56 -13.35
N ASP A 109 1.68 16.68 -13.83
CA ASP A 109 2.01 17.21 -15.16
C ASP A 109 1.47 16.34 -16.32
N ALA A 110 1.52 15.00 -16.16
CA ALA A 110 0.93 14.09 -17.15
C ALA A 110 -0.60 14.15 -17.15
N ASP A 111 -1.24 14.38 -15.99
CA ASP A 111 -2.69 14.57 -15.89
C ASP A 111 -3.12 15.84 -16.66
N VAL A 112 -2.39 16.95 -16.46
CA VAL A 112 -2.66 18.20 -17.20
C VAL A 112 -2.42 18.03 -18.68
N GLN A 113 -1.34 17.38 -19.10
CA GLN A 113 -1.07 17.08 -20.50
C GLN A 113 -2.15 16.18 -21.11
N GLY A 114 -2.64 15.22 -20.34
CA GLY A 114 -3.69 14.31 -20.75
C GLY A 114 -4.98 15.04 -21.12
N PHE A 115 -5.41 15.97 -20.32
CA PHE A 115 -6.59 16.79 -20.64
C PHE A 115 -6.48 17.58 -21.96
N GLY A 116 -5.26 17.88 -22.41
CA GLY A 116 -5.02 18.49 -23.72
C GLY A 116 -5.07 17.50 -24.89
N ALA A 117 -4.88 16.21 -24.62
CA ALA A 117 -4.68 15.18 -25.62
C ALA A 117 -5.94 14.33 -25.88
N ILE A 118 -6.72 14.01 -24.84
CA ILE A 118 -7.83 13.06 -24.89
C ILE A 118 -9.03 13.55 -25.70
N GLN A 119 -9.80 12.61 -26.24
CA GLN A 119 -11.06 12.87 -26.93
C GLN A 119 -12.30 12.73 -26.02
N GLY A 120 -12.13 12.14 -24.83
CA GLY A 120 -13.18 11.93 -23.87
C GLY A 120 -14.09 10.73 -24.16
N LYS A 121 -13.53 9.67 -24.75
CA LYS A 121 -14.27 8.45 -25.15
C LYS A 121 -13.57 7.20 -24.64
N GLY A 122 -14.29 6.35 -23.92
CA GLY A 122 -13.77 5.09 -23.40
C GLY A 122 -12.63 5.31 -22.40
N VAL A 123 -11.73 4.33 -22.34
CA VAL A 123 -10.52 4.38 -21.50
C VAL A 123 -9.36 4.93 -22.31
N GLU A 124 -8.93 6.13 -22.01
CA GLU A 124 -7.82 6.81 -22.67
C GLU A 124 -6.64 6.94 -21.73
N MET A 125 -5.45 6.63 -22.22
CA MET A 125 -4.22 6.71 -21.42
C MET A 125 -3.23 7.69 -22.05
N VAL A 126 -2.50 8.40 -21.23
CA VAL A 126 -1.36 9.24 -21.66
C VAL A 126 -0.08 8.68 -21.05
N LEU A 127 0.95 8.56 -21.88
CA LEU A 127 2.32 8.25 -21.45
C LEU A 127 3.23 9.39 -21.89
N THR A 128 3.82 10.10 -20.95
CA THR A 128 4.77 11.18 -21.25
C THR A 128 6.20 10.63 -21.30
N LEU A 129 6.92 10.91 -22.39
CA LEU A 129 8.31 10.53 -22.62
C LEU A 129 9.20 11.77 -22.47
N GLY A 130 9.62 12.04 -21.25
CA GLY A 130 10.40 13.21 -20.86
C GLY A 130 11.70 12.85 -20.13
N THR A 131 12.02 13.58 -19.07
CA THR A 131 13.08 13.23 -18.11
C THR A 131 12.79 11.84 -17.54
N GLY A 132 11.53 11.60 -17.17
CA GLY A 132 10.95 10.34 -16.78
C GLY A 132 9.83 9.88 -17.70
N ALA A 133 8.94 9.03 -17.19
CA ALA A 133 7.79 8.40 -17.84
C ALA A 133 6.51 8.63 -17.04
N GLY A 134 5.91 9.82 -17.13
CA GLY A 134 4.65 10.13 -16.46
C GLY A 134 3.46 9.46 -17.13
N THR A 135 2.41 9.16 -16.36
CA THR A 135 1.19 8.51 -16.87
C THR A 135 -0.06 9.18 -16.34
N ALA A 136 -1.12 9.21 -17.16
CA ALA A 136 -2.46 9.60 -16.77
C ALA A 136 -3.49 8.69 -17.44
N ILE A 137 -4.59 8.40 -16.74
CA ILE A 137 -5.67 7.55 -17.23
C ILE A 137 -6.99 8.31 -17.12
N PHE A 138 -7.82 8.19 -18.13
CA PHE A 138 -9.12 8.83 -18.20
C PHE A 138 -10.18 7.81 -18.60
N GLU A 139 -11.36 7.94 -18.05
CA GLU A 139 -12.55 7.19 -18.47
C GLU A 139 -13.64 8.17 -18.89
N ASN A 140 -14.03 8.13 -20.16
CA ASN A 140 -15.05 9.02 -20.73
C ASN A 140 -14.79 10.51 -20.43
N GLY A 141 -13.52 10.92 -20.58
CA GLY A 141 -13.06 12.31 -20.34
C GLY A 141 -12.85 12.68 -18.87
N ARG A 142 -13.11 11.76 -17.93
CA ARG A 142 -12.88 11.97 -16.50
C ARG A 142 -11.54 11.38 -16.09
N ILE A 143 -10.77 12.16 -15.33
CA ILE A 143 -9.50 11.67 -14.82
C ILE A 143 -9.73 10.58 -13.77
N MET A 144 -9.02 9.48 -13.93
CA MET A 144 -8.95 8.39 -12.96
C MET A 144 -7.94 8.72 -11.85
N PRO A 145 -7.96 8.00 -10.71
CA PRO A 145 -6.93 8.17 -9.69
C PRO A 145 -5.52 8.04 -10.29
N HIS A 146 -4.66 9.01 -10.01
CA HIS A 146 -3.31 9.05 -10.56
C HIS A 146 -2.51 7.80 -10.22
N LEU A 147 -1.92 7.17 -11.24
CA LEU A 147 -1.01 6.03 -11.13
C LEU A 147 0.43 6.50 -11.40
N GLU A 148 1.27 6.53 -10.37
CA GLU A 148 2.69 6.87 -10.49
C GLU A 148 3.48 5.65 -10.98
N LEU A 149 3.40 5.36 -12.29
CA LEU A 149 4.13 4.23 -12.90
C LEU A 149 5.61 4.52 -13.11
N ALA A 150 6.05 5.79 -13.06
CA ALA A 150 7.43 6.18 -13.31
C ALA A 150 8.44 5.35 -12.52
N HIS A 151 8.15 5.08 -11.27
CA HIS A 151 8.99 4.32 -10.35
C HIS A 151 8.59 2.85 -10.21
N HIS A 152 7.57 2.39 -10.95
CA HIS A 152 7.18 0.98 -10.96
C HIS A 152 8.18 0.16 -11.79
N PRO A 153 8.59 -1.05 -11.35
CA PRO A 153 9.44 -1.95 -12.14
C PRO A 153 8.76 -2.36 -13.44
N VAL A 154 9.47 -2.27 -14.56
CA VAL A 154 8.98 -2.68 -15.88
C VAL A 154 9.71 -3.90 -16.43
N ARG A 155 11.00 -4.06 -16.10
CA ARG A 155 11.81 -5.21 -16.51
C ARG A 155 13.04 -5.40 -15.64
N GLY A 156 13.14 -6.53 -14.95
CA GLY A 156 14.13 -6.74 -13.91
C GLY A 156 13.94 -5.65 -12.84
N ASN A 157 15.02 -5.14 -12.30
CA ASN A 157 14.97 -4.07 -11.30
C ASN A 157 14.87 -2.64 -11.89
N LYS A 158 14.49 -2.50 -13.20
CA LYS A 158 14.41 -1.18 -13.84
C LYS A 158 13.00 -0.65 -13.79
N THR A 159 12.85 0.58 -13.31
CA THR A 159 11.61 1.34 -13.35
C THR A 159 11.29 1.82 -14.77
N TYR A 160 10.07 2.33 -15.00
CA TYR A 160 9.73 2.93 -16.28
C TYR A 160 10.66 4.09 -16.63
N ASP A 161 11.00 4.96 -15.66
CA ASP A 161 11.96 6.04 -15.84
C ASP A 161 13.33 5.55 -16.28
N GLU A 162 13.88 4.55 -15.63
CA GLU A 162 15.17 3.96 -15.98
C GLU A 162 15.16 3.18 -17.29
N TYR A 163 13.97 2.74 -17.74
CA TYR A 163 13.82 1.90 -18.93
C TYR A 163 13.55 2.71 -20.19
N ILE A 164 12.71 3.77 -20.12
CA ILE A 164 12.30 4.60 -21.28
C ILE A 164 12.47 6.11 -21.08
N GLY A 165 12.88 6.61 -19.89
CA GLY A 165 13.17 8.02 -19.68
C GLY A 165 14.40 8.52 -20.44
N LYS A 166 14.68 9.83 -20.41
CA LYS A 166 15.76 10.47 -21.16
C LYS A 166 17.12 9.83 -20.91
N ALA A 167 17.47 9.53 -19.66
CA ALA A 167 18.75 8.88 -19.35
C ALA A 167 18.90 7.51 -20.03
N ALA A 168 17.79 6.78 -20.24
CA ALA A 168 17.80 5.52 -20.98
C ALA A 168 18.00 5.73 -22.47
N PHE A 169 17.40 6.79 -23.04
CA PHE A 169 17.61 7.18 -24.44
C PHE A 169 19.08 7.53 -24.70
N ASP A 170 19.65 8.41 -23.87
CA ASP A 170 21.04 8.87 -24.01
C ASP A 170 22.05 7.71 -23.89
N ARG A 171 21.83 6.79 -22.94
CA ARG A 171 22.73 5.65 -22.69
C ARG A 171 22.62 4.53 -23.74
N LYS A 172 21.44 4.27 -24.29
CA LYS A 172 21.16 3.07 -25.13
C LYS A 172 20.99 3.39 -26.62
N GLY A 173 20.89 4.65 -26.98
CA GLY A 173 20.67 5.12 -28.34
C GLY A 173 19.25 4.85 -28.86
N SER A 174 18.89 5.55 -29.92
CA SER A 174 17.54 5.59 -30.50
C SER A 174 16.96 4.20 -30.81
N LYS A 175 17.72 3.33 -31.52
CA LYS A 175 17.25 2.00 -31.95
C LYS A 175 16.87 1.09 -30.76
N SER A 176 17.68 1.07 -29.72
CA SER A 176 17.41 0.24 -28.52
C SER A 176 16.28 0.85 -27.69
N TRP A 177 16.23 2.16 -27.57
CA TRP A 177 15.19 2.87 -26.83
C TRP A 177 13.82 2.68 -27.49
N ASN A 178 13.70 2.79 -28.80
CA ASN A 178 12.47 2.55 -29.54
C ASN A 178 11.91 1.13 -29.31
N LYS A 179 12.78 0.09 -29.27
CA LYS A 179 12.34 -1.27 -28.92
C LYS A 179 11.78 -1.36 -27.49
N ARG A 180 12.28 -0.54 -26.57
CA ARG A 180 11.79 -0.51 -25.19
C ARG A 180 10.46 0.21 -25.09
N VAL A 181 10.30 1.34 -25.79
CA VAL A 181 9.02 2.05 -25.85
C VAL A 181 7.93 1.16 -26.45
N ALA A 182 8.20 0.48 -27.56
CA ALA A 182 7.26 -0.48 -28.14
C ALA A 182 6.84 -1.58 -27.15
N ARG A 183 7.81 -2.11 -26.36
CA ARG A 183 7.50 -3.10 -25.33
C ARG A 183 6.67 -2.51 -24.18
N VAL A 184 6.93 -1.27 -23.78
CA VAL A 184 6.15 -0.60 -22.74
C VAL A 184 4.72 -0.38 -23.19
N ILE A 185 4.49 0.00 -24.45
CA ILE A 185 3.13 0.12 -25.03
C ILE A 185 2.37 -1.20 -24.86
N GLU A 186 2.99 -2.33 -25.21
CA GLU A 186 2.34 -3.65 -25.04
C GLU A 186 2.08 -4.01 -23.57
N ILE A 187 3.00 -3.66 -22.66
CA ILE A 187 2.78 -3.87 -21.22
C ILE A 187 1.59 -3.04 -20.74
N LEU A 188 1.53 -1.75 -21.10
CA LEU A 188 0.44 -0.87 -20.70
C LEU A 188 -0.90 -1.28 -21.32
N ARG A 189 -0.89 -1.82 -22.54
CA ARG A 189 -2.08 -2.38 -23.18
C ARG A 189 -2.72 -3.48 -22.33
N HIS A 190 -1.92 -4.43 -21.85
CA HIS A 190 -2.41 -5.52 -21.02
C HIS A 190 -2.72 -5.09 -19.57
N LEU A 191 -2.04 -4.05 -19.08
CA LEU A 191 -2.22 -3.56 -17.71
C LEU A 191 -3.48 -2.71 -17.56
N VAL A 192 -3.74 -1.82 -18.52
CA VAL A 192 -4.81 -0.81 -18.44
C VAL A 192 -6.01 -1.17 -19.30
N ASN A 193 -5.80 -1.95 -20.39
CA ASN A 193 -6.82 -2.24 -21.42
C ASN A 193 -7.43 -0.96 -22.00
N PHE A 194 -6.57 0.00 -22.38
CA PHE A 194 -6.99 1.27 -22.92
C PHE A 194 -7.59 1.10 -24.34
N ASP A 195 -8.55 1.97 -24.67
CA ASP A 195 -9.08 2.11 -26.03
C ASP A 195 -8.14 2.97 -26.90
N HIS A 196 -7.44 3.94 -26.28
CA HIS A 196 -6.45 4.78 -26.97
C HIS A 196 -5.31 5.21 -26.03
N LEU A 197 -4.07 5.18 -26.55
CA LEU A 197 -2.87 5.64 -25.86
C LEU A 197 -2.26 6.86 -26.58
N TYR A 198 -2.05 7.94 -25.85
CA TYR A 198 -1.38 9.15 -26.33
C TYR A 198 0.06 9.19 -25.81
N LEU A 199 1.03 9.33 -26.72
CA LEU A 199 2.45 9.44 -26.40
C LEU A 199 2.88 10.91 -26.47
N GLY A 200 3.06 11.50 -25.30
CA GLY A 200 3.47 12.90 -25.13
C GLY A 200 4.92 13.05 -24.66
N GLY A 201 5.29 14.27 -24.27
CA GLY A 201 6.62 14.61 -23.77
C GLY A 201 7.66 14.90 -24.86
N GLY A 202 8.80 15.47 -24.44
CA GLY A 202 9.83 15.97 -25.37
C GLY A 202 10.51 14.90 -26.22
N ASN A 203 10.53 13.64 -25.77
CA ASN A 203 11.14 12.50 -26.47
C ASN A 203 10.16 11.74 -27.37
N ALA A 204 8.86 12.03 -27.37
CA ALA A 204 7.89 11.37 -28.25
C ALA A 204 8.26 11.52 -29.75
N LYS A 205 8.88 12.64 -30.13
CA LYS A 205 9.42 12.89 -31.48
C LYS A 205 10.57 11.96 -31.89
N GLN A 206 11.14 11.20 -30.97
CA GLN A 206 12.22 10.24 -31.24
C GLN A 206 11.70 8.83 -31.58
N ILE A 207 10.38 8.65 -31.62
CA ILE A 207 9.75 7.39 -32.00
C ILE A 207 9.91 7.20 -33.50
N THR A 208 10.47 6.05 -33.91
CA THR A 208 10.79 5.74 -35.31
C THR A 208 10.14 4.45 -35.82
N PHE A 209 9.39 3.75 -34.98
CA PHE A 209 8.64 2.55 -35.39
C PHE A 209 7.19 2.89 -35.71
N PRO A 210 6.51 2.12 -36.58
CA PRO A 210 5.08 2.28 -36.84
C PRO A 210 4.27 2.10 -35.58
N LEU A 211 3.45 3.08 -35.21
CA LEU A 211 2.55 2.98 -34.07
C LEU A 211 1.31 2.17 -34.44
N PRO A 212 0.77 1.35 -33.53
CA PRO A 212 -0.55 0.73 -33.66
C PRO A 212 -1.65 1.79 -33.85
N SER A 213 -2.78 1.40 -34.45
CA SER A 213 -3.90 2.32 -34.74
C SER A 213 -4.52 3.00 -33.51
N ASP A 214 -4.39 2.37 -32.36
CA ASP A 214 -4.87 2.85 -31.07
C ASP A 214 -3.79 3.62 -30.26
N VAL A 215 -2.67 3.99 -30.91
CA VAL A 215 -1.57 4.76 -30.31
C VAL A 215 -1.22 5.97 -31.16
N THR A 216 -1.20 7.16 -30.56
CA THR A 216 -0.93 8.42 -31.27
C THR A 216 0.08 9.27 -30.53
N THR A 217 0.96 9.98 -31.23
CA THR A 217 1.83 11.00 -30.62
C THR A 217 1.09 12.34 -30.50
N VAL A 218 1.32 13.04 -29.40
CA VAL A 218 0.71 14.36 -29.14
C VAL A 218 1.76 15.44 -28.89
N PRO A 219 1.45 16.71 -29.21
CA PRO A 219 2.39 17.80 -29.05
C PRO A 219 2.73 18.07 -27.57
N ASN A 220 3.97 18.50 -27.33
CA ASN A 220 4.41 18.86 -25.97
C ASN A 220 3.79 20.21 -25.47
N SER A 221 3.04 20.92 -26.30
CA SER A 221 2.24 22.11 -25.92
C SER A 221 1.04 21.76 -25.07
N ASP A 222 0.58 20.50 -25.11
CA ASP A 222 -0.64 20.06 -24.42
C ASP A 222 -0.48 20.09 -22.89
N GLY A 223 0.76 20.03 -22.38
CA GLY A 223 1.07 20.30 -20.98
C GLY A 223 0.71 21.71 -20.49
N LEU A 224 0.59 22.70 -21.41
CA LEU A 224 0.09 24.05 -21.07
C LEU A 224 -1.39 24.19 -21.40
N THR A 225 -1.80 23.81 -22.61
CA THR A 225 -3.17 24.01 -23.09
C THR A 225 -4.19 23.14 -22.36
N GLY A 226 -3.81 21.96 -21.90
CA GLY A 226 -4.62 21.09 -21.04
C GLY A 226 -5.02 21.73 -19.70
N GLY A 227 -4.24 22.71 -19.23
CA GLY A 227 -4.55 23.43 -18.00
C GLY A 227 -5.91 24.13 -17.99
N ILE A 228 -6.49 24.44 -19.16
CA ILE A 228 -7.84 25.03 -19.24
C ILE A 228 -8.93 24.05 -18.75
N ALA A 229 -8.72 22.74 -18.93
CA ALA A 229 -9.70 21.72 -18.54
C ALA A 229 -9.92 21.67 -17.02
N LEU A 230 -8.94 22.10 -16.23
CA LEU A 230 -9.07 22.19 -14.78
C LEU A 230 -10.21 23.15 -14.36
N TRP A 231 -10.64 24.04 -15.25
CA TRP A 231 -11.64 25.07 -14.98
C TRP A 231 -12.99 24.82 -15.67
N ARG A 232 -13.10 23.75 -16.44
CA ARG A 232 -14.39 23.36 -17.00
C ARG A 232 -15.25 22.88 -15.85
N THR A 233 -16.30 23.61 -15.52
CA THR A 233 -17.37 23.13 -14.63
C THR A 233 -18.09 22.03 -15.37
N GLU A 234 -18.08 20.82 -14.83
CA GLU A 234 -18.96 19.77 -15.30
C GLU A 234 -20.41 20.20 -14.96
N GLU A 235 -21.19 20.53 -15.96
CA GLU A 235 -22.64 20.47 -15.88
C GLU A 235 -22.97 18.99 -15.67
N GLY A 236 -23.11 18.56 -14.42
CA GLY A 236 -23.63 17.24 -14.10
C GLY A 236 -22.82 16.32 -13.19
N THR A 237 -21.72 16.74 -12.54
CA THR A 237 -21.12 15.91 -11.46
C THR A 237 -20.55 16.78 -10.34
N SER A 238 -21.23 16.75 -9.22
CA SER A 238 -20.82 17.28 -7.93
C SER A 238 -19.58 16.52 -7.43
N ALA A 239 -18.42 17.16 -7.50
CA ALA A 239 -17.26 16.78 -6.73
C ALA A 239 -17.09 17.79 -5.59
N THR A 240 -17.34 17.30 -4.37
CA THR A 240 -16.93 17.85 -3.09
C THR A 240 -17.41 19.25 -2.72
N GLY A 241 -18.67 19.32 -2.27
CA GLY A 241 -19.13 20.39 -1.41
C GLY A 241 -18.79 20.08 0.04
N GLY A 242 -18.18 21.01 0.75
CA GLY A 242 -18.22 21.05 2.20
C GLY A 242 -19.66 21.28 2.70
N PRO A 243 -19.95 21.10 4.00
CA PRO A 243 -21.32 21.04 4.53
C PRO A 243 -21.97 22.41 4.55
N GLY A 244 -22.87 22.65 3.60
CA GLY A 244 -23.82 23.76 3.64
C GLY A 244 -25.12 23.27 4.24
N ARG A 245 -25.54 23.88 5.35
CA ARG A 245 -26.88 23.79 5.97
C ARG A 245 -27.99 23.89 4.91
N ARG A 246 -28.93 22.95 4.94
CA ARG A 246 -30.24 23.12 4.31
C ARG A 246 -31.32 23.13 5.39
N GLU A 247 -32.04 24.21 5.42
CA GLU A 247 -33.29 24.39 6.13
C GLU A 247 -34.41 23.60 5.47
N ALA A 248 -35.30 23.10 6.32
CA ALA A 248 -36.46 22.33 5.90
C ALA A 248 -37.57 23.23 5.35
N SER A 249 -38.22 22.84 4.26
CA SER A 249 -39.57 23.27 3.96
C SER A 249 -40.40 22.09 3.52
N ASN A 250 -41.50 21.88 4.23
CA ASN A 250 -42.62 20.95 3.99
C ASN A 250 -43.36 21.24 2.69
N GLY A 251 -43.82 20.19 2.04
CA GLY A 251 -44.83 20.30 0.98
C GLY A 251 -45.33 18.92 0.50
N SER A 252 -46.48 18.53 0.94
CA SER A 252 -47.21 17.29 0.62
C SER A 252 -47.79 17.28 -0.80
N SER A 253 -47.87 16.11 -1.48
CA SER A 253 -49.13 15.42 -1.84
C SER A 253 -48.99 14.35 -2.92
N LYS A 254 -49.54 13.20 -2.60
CA LYS A 254 -50.43 12.28 -3.35
C LYS A 254 -50.09 11.77 -4.78
N GLY A 255 -49.87 10.45 -4.90
CA GLY A 255 -50.86 9.60 -5.56
C GLY A 255 -50.42 8.96 -6.88
N GLY A 256 -50.51 7.63 -6.99
CA GLY A 256 -50.76 6.99 -8.28
C GLY A 256 -49.98 5.69 -8.60
N ARG A 257 -50.47 4.59 -8.11
CA ARG A 257 -50.66 3.21 -8.68
C ARG A 257 -49.82 2.70 -9.86
N ARG A 258 -49.21 1.53 -9.58
CA ARG A 258 -49.28 0.21 -10.24
C ARG A 258 -48.98 0.05 -11.74
N ALA A 259 -47.98 -0.79 -12.03
CA ALA A 259 -48.14 -2.07 -12.78
C ALA A 259 -46.79 -2.78 -12.96
N THR A 260 -46.74 -4.05 -12.55
CA THR A 260 -45.88 -5.11 -13.13
C THR A 260 -46.67 -5.76 -14.27
N PRO A 261 -46.04 -6.40 -15.27
CA PRO A 261 -45.66 -7.80 -15.20
C PRO A 261 -44.42 -8.15 -16.01
N SER A 262 -43.82 -9.20 -15.83
CA SER A 262 -43.94 -10.66 -16.04
C SER A 262 -42.69 -11.21 -16.76
N ALA A 263 -42.27 -12.39 -16.31
CA ALA A 263 -41.15 -13.20 -16.73
C ALA A 263 -41.32 -13.84 -18.13
N SER A 264 -40.17 -14.13 -18.82
CA SER A 264 -40.13 -15.26 -19.77
C SER A 264 -38.69 -15.84 -19.85
N LYS A 265 -38.61 -17.04 -19.45
CA LYS A 265 -37.94 -18.29 -19.84
C LYS A 265 -36.73 -18.23 -20.80
N ALA A 266 -35.70 -18.93 -20.32
CA ALA A 266 -34.60 -19.50 -21.11
C ALA A 266 -35.04 -20.58 -22.11
N PRO A 267 -34.18 -20.99 -23.04
CA PRO A 267 -33.76 -22.39 -23.01
C PRO A 267 -32.24 -22.63 -23.14
N ALA A 268 -31.85 -23.75 -22.56
CA ALA A 268 -30.52 -24.34 -22.59
C ALA A 268 -30.28 -25.09 -23.92
N SER A 269 -29.00 -25.14 -24.35
CA SER A 269 -28.52 -26.23 -25.20
C SER A 269 -27.04 -26.47 -24.95
N ALA A 270 -26.76 -27.73 -24.59
CA ALA A 270 -25.42 -28.28 -24.35
C ALA A 270 -24.84 -28.81 -25.66
N ALA A 271 -23.49 -28.68 -25.83
CA ALA A 271 -22.72 -29.60 -26.66
C ALA A 271 -21.29 -29.73 -26.12
N ALA A 272 -20.96 -30.93 -25.71
CA ALA A 272 -19.65 -31.38 -25.27
C ALA A 272 -18.75 -31.68 -26.45
N VAL A 273 -17.47 -31.30 -26.38
CA VAL A 273 -16.39 -31.88 -27.24
C VAL A 273 -15.21 -32.26 -26.35
N ARG A 274 -14.82 -33.52 -26.49
CA ARG A 274 -13.72 -34.21 -25.78
C ARG A 274 -12.34 -33.88 -26.39
N PRO A 275 -11.24 -34.03 -25.61
CA PRO A 275 -9.91 -33.65 -26.05
C PRO A 275 -9.13 -34.76 -26.72
N THR A 276 -8.29 -34.42 -27.70
CA THR A 276 -7.28 -35.31 -28.27
C THR A 276 -5.90 -35.04 -27.67
N LYS A 277 -5.28 -36.11 -27.16
CA LYS A 277 -3.88 -36.16 -26.70
C LYS A 277 -2.91 -36.11 -27.87
N LYS A 278 -1.88 -35.27 -27.77
CA LYS A 278 -0.59 -35.56 -28.43
C LYS A 278 0.56 -35.29 -27.44
N ARG A 279 1.35 -36.36 -27.22
CA ARG A 279 2.61 -36.39 -26.50
C ARG A 279 3.73 -35.80 -27.36
N SER A 280 4.65 -35.02 -26.78
CA SER A 280 6.06 -35.00 -27.19
C SER A 280 6.94 -34.73 -25.97
N ARG A 281 8.01 -35.51 -25.87
CA ARG A 281 9.00 -35.59 -24.78
C ARG A 281 10.06 -34.47 -24.91
N PRO A 282 10.79 -34.16 -23.81
CA PRO A 282 11.65 -32.99 -23.70
C PRO A 282 13.10 -33.22 -24.15
N ALA A 283 13.72 -32.17 -24.61
CA ALA A 283 15.17 -32.10 -24.81
C ALA A 283 15.84 -31.55 -23.54
N SER A 284 16.79 -32.28 -23.03
CA SER A 284 17.68 -31.96 -21.93
C SER A 284 18.61 -30.79 -22.29
N LEU A 285 18.61 -29.72 -21.47
CA LEU A 285 19.67 -28.70 -21.49
C LEU A 285 20.47 -28.81 -20.17
N GLN A 286 21.75 -29.09 -20.31
CA GLN A 286 22.73 -29.14 -19.27
C GLN A 286 22.96 -27.73 -18.68
N LEU A 287 22.73 -27.59 -17.36
CA LEU A 287 23.14 -26.44 -16.57
C LEU A 287 24.66 -26.50 -16.32
N ARG A 288 25.39 -25.56 -16.86
CA ARG A 288 26.76 -25.26 -16.44
C ARG A 288 26.72 -24.39 -15.17
N ASN A 289 27.39 -24.87 -14.14
CA ASN A 289 27.69 -24.19 -12.91
C ASN A 289 28.38 -22.85 -13.17
N ALA A 290 27.82 -21.75 -12.62
CA ALA A 290 28.51 -20.50 -12.41
C ALA A 290 28.13 -19.94 -11.04
N GLY A 291 29.12 -19.91 -10.16
CA GLY A 291 29.33 -18.94 -9.11
C GLY A 291 28.24 -18.78 -8.03
N LYS A 292 28.45 -19.44 -6.89
CA LYS A 292 27.85 -19.07 -5.59
C LYS A 292 28.20 -17.61 -5.26
N ALA A 293 27.31 -16.67 -5.50
CA ALA A 293 27.24 -15.45 -4.72
C ALA A 293 26.32 -15.77 -3.54
N ALA A 294 26.90 -15.94 -2.35
CA ALA A 294 26.14 -16.03 -1.12
C ALA A 294 25.34 -14.72 -0.96
N ALA A 295 24.01 -14.81 -1.10
CA ALA A 295 23.13 -13.81 -0.57
C ALA A 295 23.38 -13.82 0.96
N ARG A 296 23.98 -12.75 1.48
CA ARG A 296 24.00 -12.51 2.92
C ARG A 296 22.53 -12.36 3.31
N ASP A 297 22.03 -13.28 4.12
CA ASP A 297 20.78 -13.10 4.85
C ASP A 297 20.92 -11.77 5.60
N ALA A 298 20.03 -10.83 5.34
CA ALA A 298 20.00 -9.56 6.06
C ALA A 298 19.75 -9.90 7.53
N ASP A 299 20.72 -9.59 8.36
CA ASP A 299 20.61 -9.74 9.79
C ASP A 299 19.49 -8.84 10.30
N MET A 300 18.41 -9.44 10.77
CA MET A 300 17.22 -8.73 11.30
C MET A 300 17.54 -7.88 12.54
N SER A 301 18.77 -7.93 13.08
CA SER A 301 19.22 -7.12 14.21
C SER A 301 19.53 -5.65 13.86
N GLU A 302 19.71 -5.33 12.57
CA GLU A 302 19.98 -3.96 12.09
C GLU A 302 18.76 -3.34 11.37
N LEU A 303 17.60 -3.27 12.06
CA LEU A 303 16.50 -2.43 11.58
C LEU A 303 16.83 -0.95 11.84
N PRO A 304 16.45 -0.05 10.91
CA PRO A 304 16.80 1.37 11.01
C PRO A 304 16.26 2.01 12.29
N LEU A 305 16.92 3.05 12.74
CA LEU A 305 16.60 3.82 13.95
C LEU A 305 15.21 4.47 13.83
N HIS A 306 14.17 3.71 14.15
CA HIS A 306 12.84 4.29 14.40
C HIS A 306 12.89 5.14 15.68
N ALA A 307 12.10 6.20 15.76
CA ALA A 307 11.87 6.89 17.01
C ALA A 307 11.40 5.88 18.08
N ARG A 308 11.85 6.04 19.32
CA ARG A 308 11.60 5.10 20.42
C ARG A 308 10.97 5.80 21.61
N THR A 309 10.13 5.08 22.34
CA THR A 309 9.43 5.59 23.53
C THR A 309 9.39 4.54 24.64
N VAL A 310 9.46 4.98 25.88
CA VAL A 310 9.28 4.12 27.06
C VAL A 310 7.82 4.01 27.50
N THR A 311 6.92 4.74 26.85
CA THR A 311 5.47 4.64 27.03
C THR A 311 4.85 4.01 25.80
N ALA A 312 3.81 3.20 25.97
CA ALA A 312 3.06 2.63 24.88
C ALA A 312 2.46 3.73 23.99
N SER A 313 2.72 3.67 22.69
CA SER A 313 2.24 4.67 21.74
C SER A 313 0.70 4.72 21.69
N GLN A 314 0.16 5.90 21.40
CA GLN A 314 -1.24 6.11 21.10
C GLN A 314 -1.36 6.75 19.71
N PRO A 315 -2.46 6.52 18.97
CA PRO A 315 -2.62 7.04 17.61
C PRO A 315 -2.51 8.56 17.57
N LYS A 316 -1.67 9.07 16.68
CA LYS A 316 -1.49 10.51 16.41
C LYS A 316 -2.33 10.94 15.19
N THR A 317 -2.55 10.02 14.26
CA THR A 317 -3.35 10.24 13.04
C THR A 317 -4.76 9.67 13.22
N ALA A 318 -5.77 10.46 12.88
CA ALA A 318 -7.15 9.99 12.87
C ALA A 318 -7.36 8.93 11.77
N VAL A 319 -8.23 7.94 12.06
CA VAL A 319 -8.65 6.97 11.05
C VAL A 319 -9.52 7.64 10.00
N ASP A 320 -9.13 7.56 8.73
CA ASP A 320 -9.70 8.29 7.59
C ASP A 320 -10.79 7.52 6.83
N PHE A 321 -11.11 6.30 7.26
CA PHE A 321 -12.20 5.51 6.69
C PHE A 321 -13.17 4.99 7.77
N ARG A 322 -14.34 4.52 7.33
CA ARG A 322 -15.32 3.92 8.23
C ARG A 322 -14.87 2.52 8.64
N VAL A 323 -14.40 2.37 9.87
CA VAL A 323 -14.08 1.08 10.48
C VAL A 323 -15.38 0.29 10.66
N PRO A 324 -15.46 -0.96 10.16
CA PRO A 324 -16.68 -1.75 10.31
C PRO A 324 -16.91 -2.17 11.76
N ALA A 325 -18.18 -2.25 12.19
CA ALA A 325 -18.53 -2.78 13.51
C ALA A 325 -18.02 -4.22 13.65
N GLY A 326 -17.49 -4.59 14.80
CA GLY A 326 -16.87 -5.89 15.03
C GLY A 326 -15.40 -5.98 14.59
N ALA A 327 -14.79 -4.88 14.13
CA ALA A 327 -13.39 -4.86 13.72
C ALA A 327 -12.45 -5.28 14.86
N CYS A 328 -11.45 -6.08 14.49
CA CYS A 328 -10.51 -6.72 15.40
C CYS A 328 -9.07 -6.31 15.07
N ASP A 329 -8.30 -6.00 16.10
CA ASP A 329 -6.85 -6.02 16.07
C ASP A 329 -6.37 -7.43 16.40
N CYS A 330 -5.78 -8.12 15.43
CA CYS A 330 -5.41 -9.54 15.56
C CYS A 330 -3.99 -9.77 16.07
N HIS A 331 -3.27 -8.71 16.49
CA HIS A 331 -1.92 -8.87 17.02
C HIS A 331 -1.53 -7.69 17.92
N VAL A 332 -1.65 -7.89 19.21
CA VAL A 332 -1.15 -6.97 20.25
C VAL A 332 -0.45 -7.74 21.35
N HIS A 333 0.35 -7.05 22.15
CA HIS A 333 0.98 -7.57 23.34
C HIS A 333 0.58 -6.74 24.56
N VAL A 334 0.58 -7.35 25.75
CA VAL A 334 0.46 -6.64 27.02
C VAL A 334 1.68 -6.94 27.89
N PHE A 335 2.15 -5.94 28.59
CA PHE A 335 3.29 -6.02 29.49
C PHE A 335 2.90 -5.44 30.84
N GLY A 336 2.89 -6.28 31.87
CA GLY A 336 2.71 -5.85 33.25
C GLY A 336 4.04 -5.43 33.91
N THR A 337 3.98 -5.06 35.17
CA THR A 337 5.20 -4.81 35.93
C THR A 337 5.89 -6.12 36.28
N ALA A 338 7.23 -6.11 36.42
CA ALA A 338 7.98 -7.31 36.80
C ALA A 338 7.60 -7.84 38.19
N ALA A 339 7.02 -7.00 39.05
CA ALA A 339 6.52 -7.40 40.38
C ALA A 339 5.22 -8.21 40.28
N GLU A 340 4.35 -7.90 39.31
CA GLU A 340 3.07 -8.59 39.12
C GLU A 340 3.23 -9.82 38.19
N PHE A 341 4.06 -9.67 37.16
CA PHE A 341 4.31 -10.71 36.13
C PHE A 341 5.82 -10.82 35.91
N PRO A 342 6.50 -11.74 36.57
CA PRO A 342 7.94 -11.93 36.43
C PRO A 342 8.32 -12.32 35.01
N PHE A 343 9.36 -11.69 34.48
CA PHE A 343 9.88 -12.05 33.15
C PHE A 343 10.68 -13.36 33.20
N ALA A 344 10.64 -14.12 32.10
CA ALA A 344 11.44 -15.32 31.96
C ALA A 344 12.96 -15.00 32.01
N ALA A 345 13.72 -15.90 32.63
CA ALA A 345 15.16 -15.70 32.80
C ALA A 345 15.91 -15.65 31.43
N GLN A 346 15.40 -16.38 30.44
CA GLN A 346 15.98 -16.50 29.08
C GLN A 346 15.41 -15.44 28.10
N ARG A 347 14.75 -14.39 28.60
CA ARG A 347 14.22 -13.34 27.73
C ARG A 347 15.33 -12.63 26.95
N GLY A 348 15.04 -12.22 25.74
CA GLY A 348 15.99 -11.45 24.91
C GLY A 348 16.00 -9.94 25.20
N TYR A 349 15.00 -9.41 25.92
CA TYR A 349 14.87 -7.99 26.24
C TYR A 349 13.93 -7.78 27.44
N THR A 350 13.96 -6.58 28.03
CA THR A 350 13.05 -6.17 29.11
C THR A 350 12.20 -4.98 28.64
N PRO A 351 10.90 -5.16 28.35
CA PRO A 351 10.04 -4.09 27.86
C PRO A 351 9.60 -3.15 28.97
N PRO A 352 9.26 -1.89 28.68
CA PRO A 352 8.45 -1.05 29.57
C PRO A 352 7.06 -1.66 29.77
N PRO A 353 6.32 -1.31 30.85
CA PRO A 353 4.92 -1.70 30.99
C PRO A 353 4.04 -1.14 29.86
N ALA A 354 3.05 -1.95 29.44
CA ALA A 354 2.02 -1.57 28.47
C ALA A 354 0.76 -2.38 28.79
N ASN A 355 -0.16 -1.78 29.54
CA ASN A 355 -1.24 -2.50 30.20
C ASN A 355 -2.56 -2.51 29.39
N ALA A 356 -3.54 -3.29 29.86
CA ALA A 356 -4.84 -3.44 29.21
C ALA A 356 -5.65 -2.13 29.13
N ALA A 357 -5.42 -1.16 30.03
CA ALA A 357 -6.13 0.12 29.98
C ALA A 357 -5.60 1.00 28.84
N GLU A 358 -4.27 1.04 28.64
CA GLU A 358 -3.64 1.72 27.52
C GLU A 358 -4.04 1.09 26.19
N LEU A 359 -4.10 -0.25 26.12
CA LEU A 359 -4.61 -0.98 24.97
C LEU A 359 -6.08 -0.64 24.70
N SER A 360 -6.90 -0.51 25.74
CA SER A 360 -8.30 -0.11 25.58
C SER A 360 -8.44 1.31 25.01
N ALA A 361 -7.57 2.24 25.41
CA ALA A 361 -7.52 3.59 24.86
C ALA A 361 -7.14 3.59 23.37
N LEU A 362 -6.13 2.82 22.97
CA LEU A 362 -5.77 2.60 21.58
C LEU A 362 -6.97 2.10 20.76
N GLN A 363 -7.63 1.05 21.23
CA GLN A 363 -8.77 0.47 20.51
C GLN A 363 -9.91 1.47 20.32
N GLN A 364 -10.21 2.29 21.33
CA GLN A 364 -11.23 3.34 21.24
C GLN A 364 -10.85 4.37 20.18
N ALA A 365 -9.60 4.83 20.18
CA ALA A 365 -9.09 5.80 19.20
C ALA A 365 -9.15 5.26 17.76
N LEU A 366 -8.85 3.98 17.58
CA LEU A 366 -8.92 3.28 16.28
C LEU A 366 -10.32 2.76 15.93
N ARG A 367 -11.30 2.88 16.81
CA ARG A 367 -12.67 2.35 16.66
C ARG A 367 -12.72 0.84 16.45
N LEU A 368 -11.79 0.11 17.09
CA LEU A 368 -11.75 -1.35 17.07
C LEU A 368 -12.51 -1.91 18.27
N SER A 369 -13.33 -2.92 18.04
CA SER A 369 -14.21 -3.49 19.08
C SER A 369 -13.73 -4.83 19.61
N ARG A 370 -12.80 -5.49 18.92
CA ARG A 370 -12.24 -6.81 19.28
C ARG A 370 -10.72 -6.76 19.24
N VAL A 371 -10.07 -7.66 19.98
CA VAL A 371 -8.61 -7.74 20.05
C VAL A 371 -8.13 -9.16 20.31
N VAL A 372 -6.96 -9.49 19.76
CA VAL A 372 -6.26 -10.74 20.04
C VAL A 372 -4.92 -10.42 20.70
N ILE A 373 -4.80 -10.78 22.00
CA ILE A 373 -3.56 -10.62 22.74
C ILE A 373 -2.66 -11.82 22.47
N VAL A 374 -1.50 -11.58 21.93
CA VAL A 374 -0.49 -12.59 21.61
C VAL A 374 0.55 -12.62 22.73
N GLN A 375 0.84 -13.81 23.27
CA GLN A 375 1.86 -14.00 24.31
C GLN A 375 3.20 -13.46 23.83
N PRO A 376 3.81 -12.47 24.52
CA PRO A 376 5.13 -11.97 24.18
C PRO A 376 6.23 -12.91 24.70
N SER A 377 7.35 -12.99 23.98
CA SER A 377 8.45 -13.92 24.27
C SER A 377 9.10 -13.72 25.64
N VAL A 378 8.99 -12.52 26.20
CA VAL A 378 9.63 -12.17 27.49
C VAL A 378 9.05 -12.89 28.70
N TYR A 379 7.87 -13.50 28.58
CA TYR A 379 7.25 -14.32 29.63
C TYR A 379 7.39 -15.83 29.37
N GLY A 380 7.99 -16.25 28.24
CA GLY A 380 8.07 -17.67 27.89
C GLY A 380 6.69 -18.33 27.85
N SER A 381 6.53 -19.48 28.53
CA SER A 381 5.27 -20.22 28.65
C SER A 381 4.36 -19.75 29.82
N ASP A 382 4.76 -18.76 30.60
CA ASP A 382 3.87 -18.14 31.62
C ASP A 382 2.90 -17.16 30.94
N ASN A 383 1.69 -17.61 30.69
CA ASN A 383 0.64 -16.83 30.03
C ASN A 383 -0.18 -15.94 31.00
N SER A 384 0.23 -15.80 32.27
CA SER A 384 -0.54 -15.09 33.29
C SER A 384 -0.84 -13.63 32.94
N CYS A 385 0.14 -12.89 32.41
CA CYS A 385 -0.04 -11.51 31.98
C CYS A 385 -1.03 -11.40 30.78
N THR A 386 -0.93 -12.29 29.81
CA THR A 386 -1.86 -12.36 28.67
C THR A 386 -3.29 -12.66 29.11
N LEU A 387 -3.46 -13.64 30.01
CA LEU A 387 -4.76 -14.02 30.56
C LEU A 387 -5.37 -12.90 31.42
N ASP A 388 -4.58 -12.19 32.22
CA ASP A 388 -5.05 -11.03 32.97
C ASP A 388 -5.50 -9.89 32.06
N GLY A 389 -4.74 -9.62 31.00
CA GLY A 389 -5.12 -8.65 29.95
C GLY A 389 -6.44 -9.01 29.31
N MET A 390 -6.64 -10.28 28.93
CA MET A 390 -7.90 -10.77 28.37
C MET A 390 -9.05 -10.63 29.36
N ARG A 391 -8.85 -11.03 30.62
CA ARG A 391 -9.87 -10.91 31.68
C ARG A 391 -10.33 -9.45 31.87
N ARG A 392 -9.41 -8.49 31.85
CA ARG A 392 -9.71 -7.04 31.97
C ARG A 392 -10.49 -6.50 30.78
N LEU A 393 -10.26 -7.04 29.58
CA LEU A 393 -10.94 -6.62 28.35
C LEU A 393 -12.25 -7.37 28.11
N GLY A 394 -12.48 -8.50 28.79
CA GLY A 394 -13.71 -9.29 28.73
C GLY A 394 -13.94 -9.98 27.40
N GLU A 395 -15.20 -10.18 27.02
CA GLU A 395 -15.63 -10.97 25.85
C GLU A 395 -15.09 -10.46 24.51
N ARG A 396 -14.65 -9.21 24.44
CA ARG A 396 -14.05 -8.61 23.24
C ARG A 396 -12.60 -9.05 22.99
N ALA A 397 -12.00 -9.80 23.92
CA ALA A 397 -10.63 -10.28 23.81
C ALA A 397 -10.56 -11.78 23.56
N ARG A 398 -9.59 -12.17 22.74
CA ARG A 398 -9.10 -13.55 22.58
C ARG A 398 -7.58 -13.55 22.76
N GLY A 399 -7.00 -14.74 22.90
CA GLY A 399 -5.55 -14.85 23.10
C GLY A 399 -4.91 -15.93 22.25
N VAL A 400 -3.59 -15.76 22.10
CA VAL A 400 -2.67 -16.76 21.55
C VAL A 400 -1.59 -17.00 22.61
N ALA A 401 -1.52 -18.23 23.13
CA ALA A 401 -0.62 -18.62 24.21
C ALA A 401 0.72 -19.14 23.68
N VAL A 402 1.71 -19.26 24.55
CA VAL A 402 2.91 -20.10 24.35
C VAL A 402 2.82 -21.25 25.33
N ILE A 403 3.08 -22.46 24.87
CA ILE A 403 3.04 -23.69 25.66
C ILE A 403 4.38 -24.40 25.59
N ASP A 404 4.63 -25.24 26.57
CA ASP A 404 5.80 -26.11 26.69
C ASP A 404 5.39 -27.56 27.03
N ASP A 405 6.37 -28.42 27.24
CA ASP A 405 6.13 -29.83 27.56
C ASP A 405 5.49 -30.03 28.95
N MET A 406 5.60 -29.02 29.83
CA MET A 406 5.01 -29.05 31.18
C MET A 406 3.55 -28.57 31.18
N THR A 407 3.05 -27.98 30.11
CA THR A 407 1.68 -27.52 30.00
C THR A 407 0.73 -28.70 29.93
N THR A 408 -0.11 -28.90 30.94
CA THR A 408 -1.05 -30.04 30.99
C THR A 408 -2.28 -29.84 30.09
N ASN A 409 -3.02 -30.93 29.83
CA ASN A 409 -4.27 -30.82 29.08
C ASN A 409 -5.33 -30.02 29.84
N GLU A 410 -5.37 -30.13 31.17
CA GLU A 410 -6.26 -29.33 32.02
C GLU A 410 -5.93 -27.83 31.91
N ALA A 411 -4.64 -27.47 31.91
CA ALA A 411 -4.23 -26.09 31.67
C ALA A 411 -4.63 -25.56 30.29
N LEU A 412 -4.56 -26.41 29.24
CA LEU A 412 -5.05 -26.06 27.91
C LEU A 412 -6.57 -25.86 27.90
N ASP A 413 -7.33 -26.68 28.62
CA ASP A 413 -8.78 -26.56 28.73
C ASP A 413 -9.17 -25.30 29.51
N ASP A 414 -8.43 -24.94 30.56
CA ASP A 414 -8.61 -23.69 31.31
C ASP A 414 -8.34 -22.47 30.42
N MET A 415 -7.26 -22.50 29.66
CA MET A 415 -6.94 -21.45 28.70
C MET A 415 -8.01 -21.34 27.60
N HIS A 416 -8.56 -22.47 27.11
CA HIS A 416 -9.67 -22.45 26.14
C HIS A 416 -10.90 -21.78 26.73
N ARG A 417 -11.28 -22.11 27.96
CA ARG A 417 -12.41 -21.44 28.67
C ARG A 417 -12.16 -19.96 28.89
N ALA A 418 -10.91 -19.56 29.12
CA ALA A 418 -10.52 -18.15 29.24
C ALA A 418 -10.49 -17.39 27.90
N GLY A 419 -10.67 -18.06 26.75
CA GLY A 419 -10.74 -17.42 25.43
C GLY A 419 -9.45 -17.50 24.61
N ILE A 420 -8.47 -18.33 24.98
CA ILE A 420 -7.34 -18.66 24.12
C ILE A 420 -7.86 -19.48 22.93
N ARG A 421 -7.38 -19.14 21.71
CA ARG A 421 -7.78 -19.79 20.45
C ARG A 421 -6.61 -20.20 19.58
N GLY A 422 -5.39 -20.10 20.07
CA GLY A 422 -4.20 -20.51 19.34
C GLY A 422 -2.97 -20.59 20.22
N VAL A 423 -1.92 -21.20 19.68
CA VAL A 423 -0.58 -21.19 20.25
C VAL A 423 0.41 -20.56 19.31
N ARG A 424 1.46 -19.94 19.84
CA ARG A 424 2.54 -19.32 19.09
C ARG A 424 3.79 -20.16 19.10
N VAL A 425 4.33 -20.44 17.91
CA VAL A 425 5.67 -20.99 17.69
C VAL A 425 6.54 -19.84 17.17
N ASN A 426 7.41 -19.32 18.03
CA ASN A 426 8.27 -18.18 17.73
C ASN A 426 9.69 -18.66 17.45
N LEU A 427 9.98 -18.95 16.18
CA LEU A 427 11.28 -19.43 15.73
C LEU A 427 12.27 -18.28 15.54
N GLU A 428 11.78 -17.10 15.14
CA GLU A 428 12.63 -15.94 14.84
C GLU A 428 13.33 -15.41 16.09
N THR A 429 12.58 -15.16 17.17
CA THR A 429 13.19 -14.67 18.43
C THR A 429 14.09 -15.72 19.08
N ALA A 430 13.84 -17.01 18.84
CA ALA A 430 14.69 -18.09 19.29
C ALA A 430 15.96 -18.26 18.42
N GLY A 431 16.06 -17.53 17.30
CA GLY A 431 17.17 -17.67 16.36
C GLY A 431 17.19 -19.00 15.61
N GLU A 432 16.04 -19.72 15.57
CA GLU A 432 15.94 -21.02 14.93
C GLU A 432 15.86 -20.87 13.40
N THR A 433 16.86 -21.39 12.73
CA THR A 433 16.97 -21.37 11.26
C THR A 433 16.95 -22.76 10.64
N ASP A 434 16.98 -23.84 11.46
CA ASP A 434 16.89 -25.22 10.97
C ASP A 434 15.44 -25.55 10.59
N PRO A 435 15.12 -25.81 9.31
CA PRO A 435 13.79 -26.23 8.91
C PRO A 435 13.34 -27.55 9.57
N GLY A 436 14.26 -28.43 9.93
CA GLY A 436 13.96 -29.66 10.63
C GLY A 436 13.46 -29.42 12.07
N ALA A 437 14.09 -28.51 12.81
CA ALA A 437 13.61 -28.08 14.12
C ALA A 437 12.26 -27.35 14.00
N ALA A 438 12.12 -26.47 13.00
CA ALA A 438 10.87 -25.79 12.73
C ALA A 438 9.70 -26.78 12.48
N ARG A 439 9.92 -27.84 11.67
CA ARG A 439 8.92 -28.89 11.45
C ARG A 439 8.54 -29.60 12.73
N ARG A 440 9.53 -30.01 13.55
CA ARG A 440 9.27 -30.69 14.84
C ARG A 440 8.45 -29.82 15.78
N ASN A 441 8.82 -28.55 15.95
CA ASN A 441 8.11 -27.61 16.81
C ASN A 441 6.68 -27.35 16.33
N LEU A 442 6.49 -27.21 15.02
CA LEU A 442 5.18 -27.02 14.41
C LEU A 442 4.29 -28.25 14.61
N ALA A 443 4.81 -29.45 14.33
CA ALA A 443 4.08 -30.71 14.49
C ALA A 443 3.68 -30.94 15.95
N ALA A 444 4.60 -30.73 16.90
CA ALA A 444 4.33 -30.85 18.34
C ALA A 444 3.24 -29.86 18.78
N ALA A 445 3.28 -28.61 18.34
CA ALA A 445 2.26 -27.63 18.65
C ALA A 445 0.89 -28.04 18.11
N VAL A 446 0.83 -28.51 16.85
CA VAL A 446 -0.42 -28.99 16.21
C VAL A 446 -1.01 -30.16 16.98
N GLU A 447 -0.21 -31.19 17.31
CA GLU A 447 -0.65 -32.35 18.07
C GLU A 447 -1.31 -31.97 19.39
N ARG A 448 -0.71 -31.01 20.10
CA ARG A 448 -1.20 -30.55 21.41
C ARG A 448 -2.54 -29.81 21.34
N VAL A 449 -2.80 -29.05 20.25
CA VAL A 449 -3.94 -28.13 20.20
C VAL A 449 -5.05 -28.53 19.24
N ALA A 450 -4.84 -29.55 18.38
CA ALA A 450 -5.82 -29.96 17.38
C ALA A 450 -7.19 -30.32 17.98
N ARG A 451 -7.20 -30.99 19.15
CA ARG A 451 -8.45 -31.34 19.87
C ARG A 451 -9.29 -30.14 20.29
N LEU A 452 -8.67 -28.97 20.44
CA LEU A 452 -9.32 -27.71 20.85
C LEU A 452 -9.74 -26.86 19.63
N GLY A 453 -9.40 -27.28 18.42
CA GLY A 453 -9.62 -26.52 17.21
C GLY A 453 -8.81 -25.21 17.14
N TRP A 454 -7.73 -25.09 17.91
CA TRP A 454 -6.90 -23.90 17.91
C TRP A 454 -6.01 -23.86 16.66
N HIS A 455 -5.69 -22.64 16.22
CA HIS A 455 -4.68 -22.43 15.21
C HIS A 455 -3.27 -22.43 15.80
N VAL A 456 -2.27 -22.65 14.93
CA VAL A 456 -0.85 -22.42 15.29
C VAL A 456 -0.34 -21.20 14.56
N GLN A 457 0.07 -20.19 15.35
CA GLN A 457 0.67 -18.96 14.86
C GLN A 457 2.19 -19.11 14.81
N VAL A 458 2.80 -18.78 13.68
CA VAL A 458 4.23 -18.95 13.41
C VAL A 458 4.88 -17.61 13.10
N TYR A 459 5.93 -17.28 13.86
CA TYR A 459 6.82 -16.17 13.54
C TYR A 459 8.18 -16.72 13.15
N THR A 460 8.54 -16.60 11.88
CA THR A 460 9.75 -17.19 11.29
C THR A 460 10.15 -16.46 10.02
N ARG A 461 11.36 -16.72 9.53
CA ARG A 461 11.86 -16.16 8.27
C ARG A 461 11.12 -16.73 7.06
N LEU A 462 11.03 -15.94 6.00
CA LEU A 462 10.36 -16.33 4.76
C LEU A 462 10.99 -17.56 4.09
N SER A 463 12.32 -17.76 4.23
CA SER A 463 13.01 -18.96 3.76
C SER A 463 12.51 -20.22 4.45
N VAL A 464 12.25 -20.17 5.77
CA VAL A 464 11.69 -21.29 6.55
C VAL A 464 10.24 -21.56 6.15
N VAL A 465 9.45 -20.53 5.84
CA VAL A 465 8.07 -20.70 5.32
C VAL A 465 8.09 -21.53 4.03
N ALA A 466 9.02 -21.25 3.12
CA ALA A 466 9.15 -22.00 1.87
C ALA A 466 9.45 -23.49 2.11
N GLU A 467 10.35 -23.77 3.06
CA GLU A 467 10.74 -25.14 3.42
C GLU A 467 9.64 -25.92 4.18
N LEU A 468 8.73 -25.21 4.85
CA LEU A 468 7.60 -25.79 5.56
C LEU A 468 6.34 -25.93 4.69
N SER A 469 6.35 -25.44 3.45
CA SER A 469 5.14 -25.32 2.63
C SER A 469 4.40 -26.66 2.45
N ASP A 470 5.11 -27.73 2.14
CA ASP A 470 4.52 -29.07 1.97
C ASP A 470 3.94 -29.63 3.27
N GLU A 471 4.56 -29.33 4.42
CA GLU A 471 4.07 -29.73 5.73
C GLU A 471 2.77 -29.01 6.08
N VAL A 472 2.76 -27.67 5.92
CA VAL A 472 1.60 -26.83 6.22
C VAL A 472 0.34 -27.30 5.48
N THR A 473 0.47 -27.82 4.25
CA THR A 473 -0.67 -28.34 3.48
C THR A 473 -1.33 -29.57 4.09
N ARG A 474 -0.61 -30.30 4.97
CA ARG A 474 -1.08 -31.55 5.58
C ARG A 474 -1.58 -31.39 7.01
N LEU A 475 -1.39 -30.22 7.61
CA LEU A 475 -1.78 -29.99 9.01
C LEU A 475 -3.29 -29.89 9.18
N ALA A 476 -3.77 -30.42 10.31
CA ALA A 476 -5.20 -30.49 10.62
C ALA A 476 -5.76 -29.18 11.20
N VAL A 477 -4.91 -28.19 11.50
CA VAL A 477 -5.30 -26.93 12.11
C VAL A 477 -4.86 -25.75 11.23
N PRO A 478 -5.54 -24.59 11.32
CA PRO A 478 -5.11 -23.41 10.58
C PRO A 478 -3.72 -22.95 11.02
N ILE A 479 -2.86 -22.60 10.06
CA ILE A 479 -1.56 -21.98 10.31
C ILE A 479 -1.66 -20.48 10.04
N VAL A 480 -1.05 -19.67 10.91
CA VAL A 480 -1.08 -18.20 10.80
C VAL A 480 0.37 -17.68 10.79
N PHE A 481 0.80 -17.08 9.70
CA PHE A 481 2.12 -16.44 9.65
C PHE A 481 2.03 -14.98 10.09
N ASP A 482 2.91 -14.60 11.04
CA ASP A 482 3.01 -13.23 11.53
C ASP A 482 3.65 -12.28 10.48
N HIS A 483 3.32 -10.99 10.54
CA HIS A 483 4.03 -9.87 9.93
C HIS A 483 4.43 -10.11 8.46
N PHE A 484 3.45 -10.22 7.57
CA PHE A 484 3.66 -10.49 6.12
C PHE A 484 4.44 -11.79 5.83
N GLY A 485 4.50 -12.75 6.79
CA GLY A 485 5.35 -13.93 6.70
C GLY A 485 6.84 -13.59 6.72
N ALA A 486 7.22 -12.50 7.38
CA ALA A 486 8.56 -11.90 7.43
C ALA A 486 9.12 -11.46 6.06
N ALA A 487 8.26 -11.28 5.05
CA ALA A 487 8.66 -10.72 3.76
C ALA A 487 9.15 -9.28 3.91
N GLN A 488 10.19 -8.91 3.16
CA GLN A 488 10.78 -7.58 3.19
C GLN A 488 10.35 -6.76 1.98
N ALA A 489 9.91 -5.51 2.19
CA ALA A 489 9.47 -4.62 1.11
C ALA A 489 10.56 -4.37 0.08
N ALA A 490 11.82 -4.27 0.51
CA ALA A 490 12.98 -4.11 -0.37
C ALA A 490 13.18 -5.30 -1.32
N GLY A 491 12.77 -6.52 -0.91
CA GLY A 491 12.84 -7.73 -1.73
C GLY A 491 11.71 -7.85 -2.76
N GLY A 492 10.64 -7.07 -2.62
CA GLY A 492 9.48 -7.11 -3.50
C GLY A 492 8.73 -8.45 -3.45
N VAL A 493 7.88 -8.68 -4.43
CA VAL A 493 7.07 -9.92 -4.52
C VAL A 493 7.85 -11.11 -5.12
N ASP A 494 9.00 -10.86 -5.73
CA ASP A 494 9.85 -11.88 -6.36
C ASP A 494 10.94 -12.39 -5.41
N GLN A 495 10.91 -12.00 -4.13
CA GLN A 495 11.87 -12.44 -3.13
C GLN A 495 11.74 -13.95 -2.86
N PRO A 496 12.85 -14.65 -2.54
CA PRO A 496 12.82 -16.09 -2.26
C PRO A 496 11.83 -16.43 -1.13
N GLY A 497 10.99 -17.43 -1.37
CA GLY A 497 10.00 -17.92 -0.40
C GLY A 497 8.64 -17.23 -0.48
N PHE A 498 8.52 -16.01 -1.03
CA PHE A 498 7.23 -15.31 -1.08
C PHE A 498 6.20 -16.00 -1.98
N ALA A 499 6.64 -16.60 -3.08
CA ALA A 499 5.77 -17.39 -3.95
C ALA A 499 5.16 -18.60 -3.23
N ALA A 500 5.92 -19.29 -2.37
CA ALA A 500 5.41 -20.40 -1.56
C ALA A 500 4.37 -19.91 -0.54
N LEU A 501 4.62 -18.77 0.12
CA LEU A 501 3.64 -18.17 1.02
C LEU A 501 2.34 -17.81 0.28
N LEU A 502 2.42 -17.20 -0.92
CA LEU A 502 1.26 -16.88 -1.74
C LEU A 502 0.47 -18.14 -2.15
N GLN A 503 1.16 -19.25 -2.48
CA GLN A 503 0.51 -20.52 -2.80
C GLN A 503 -0.26 -21.07 -1.60
N LEU A 504 0.32 -21.08 -0.40
CA LEU A 504 -0.35 -21.50 0.83
C LEU A 504 -1.60 -20.66 1.14
N VAL A 505 -1.50 -19.35 0.99
CA VAL A 505 -2.62 -18.43 1.18
C VAL A 505 -3.71 -18.66 0.14
N ASN A 506 -3.35 -18.74 -1.14
CA ASN A 506 -4.28 -18.96 -2.24
C ASN A 506 -5.04 -20.28 -2.11
N ALA A 507 -4.34 -21.33 -1.72
CA ALA A 507 -4.94 -22.66 -1.48
C ALA A 507 -5.77 -22.73 -0.18
N GLY A 508 -5.69 -21.70 0.68
CA GLY A 508 -6.44 -21.63 1.93
C GLY A 508 -5.82 -22.42 3.10
N HIS A 509 -4.58 -22.89 2.96
CA HIS A 509 -3.86 -23.64 4.00
C HIS A 509 -3.27 -22.74 5.09
N ALA A 510 -3.03 -21.47 4.79
CA ALA A 510 -2.45 -20.53 5.76
C ALA A 510 -3.20 -19.20 5.78
N TYR A 511 -3.21 -18.58 6.96
CA TYR A 511 -3.53 -17.17 7.16
C TYR A 511 -2.23 -16.36 7.22
N VAL A 512 -2.31 -15.07 6.88
CA VAL A 512 -1.22 -14.11 7.06
C VAL A 512 -1.73 -12.88 7.79
N LYS A 513 -0.98 -12.43 8.81
CA LYS A 513 -1.19 -11.14 9.46
C LYS A 513 -0.48 -10.05 8.67
N VAL A 514 -1.24 -9.13 8.07
CA VAL A 514 -0.71 -7.89 7.50
C VAL A 514 -0.58 -6.87 8.63
N SER A 515 0.48 -7.01 9.42
CA SER A 515 0.72 -6.30 10.68
C SER A 515 2.18 -5.87 10.79
N ALA A 516 2.49 -4.93 11.68
CA ALA A 516 3.86 -4.48 11.95
C ALA A 516 4.65 -4.13 10.67
N ALA A 517 4.12 -3.25 9.85
CA ALA A 517 4.77 -2.84 8.59
C ALA A 517 6.24 -2.39 8.78
N TYR A 518 6.57 -1.86 9.97
CA TYR A 518 7.92 -1.45 10.34
C TYR A 518 8.92 -2.61 10.48
N ARG A 519 8.47 -3.88 10.57
CA ARG A 519 9.31 -5.08 10.54
C ARG A 519 9.62 -5.53 9.11
N SER A 520 8.85 -5.06 8.15
CA SER A 520 8.96 -5.40 6.72
C SER A 520 9.51 -4.26 5.87
N SER A 521 9.74 -3.07 6.45
CA SER A 521 10.17 -1.88 5.71
C SER A 521 11.01 -0.95 6.58
N GLU A 522 11.97 -0.30 5.94
CA GLU A 522 12.81 0.75 6.52
C GLU A 522 12.27 2.17 6.27
N LYS A 523 11.14 2.31 5.57
CA LYS A 523 10.64 3.62 5.12
C LYS A 523 9.62 4.21 6.08
N ALA A 524 10.09 4.51 7.31
CA ALA A 524 9.30 5.23 8.30
C ALA A 524 8.84 6.62 7.79
N PRO A 525 7.76 7.20 8.33
CA PRO A 525 6.83 6.62 9.29
C PRO A 525 5.68 5.85 8.63
N ALA A 526 5.52 5.96 7.31
CA ALA A 526 4.34 5.44 6.60
C ALA A 526 4.51 3.99 6.11
N TYR A 527 5.76 3.50 5.95
CA TYR A 527 6.06 2.14 5.45
C TYR A 527 5.27 1.79 4.17
N GLY A 528 5.11 2.78 3.28
CA GLY A 528 4.22 2.67 2.11
C GLY A 528 4.65 1.61 1.08
N ASP A 529 5.90 1.20 1.09
CA ASP A 529 6.47 0.20 0.19
C ASP A 529 6.01 -1.23 0.52
N VAL A 530 5.53 -1.52 1.73
CA VAL A 530 4.88 -2.82 2.04
C VAL A 530 3.56 -3.02 1.28
N ALA A 531 3.03 -1.97 0.66
CA ALA A 531 1.77 -2.04 -0.09
C ALA A 531 1.80 -3.10 -1.21
N LEU A 532 2.95 -3.35 -1.83
CA LEU A 532 3.10 -4.39 -2.85
C LEU A 532 2.89 -5.80 -2.25
N LEU A 533 3.50 -6.05 -1.09
CA LEU A 533 3.35 -7.32 -0.38
C LEU A 533 1.92 -7.51 0.11
N ALA A 534 1.34 -6.49 0.76
CA ALA A 534 -0.03 -6.51 1.24
C ALA A 534 -1.04 -6.79 0.12
N LYS A 535 -0.93 -6.08 -1.01
CA LYS A 535 -1.82 -6.28 -2.16
C LYS A 535 -1.69 -7.66 -2.77
N ALA A 536 -0.47 -8.20 -2.88
CA ALA A 536 -0.24 -9.55 -3.40
C ALA A 536 -0.89 -10.62 -2.49
N LEU A 537 -0.72 -10.51 -1.17
CA LEU A 537 -1.33 -11.41 -0.20
C LEU A 537 -2.87 -11.32 -0.22
N ILE A 538 -3.43 -10.11 -0.24
CA ILE A 538 -4.87 -9.89 -0.30
C ILE A 538 -5.46 -10.42 -1.63
N ALA A 539 -4.75 -10.22 -2.74
CA ALA A 539 -5.17 -10.71 -4.06
C ALA A 539 -5.12 -12.25 -4.14
N ALA A 540 -4.16 -12.88 -3.47
CA ALA A 540 -4.07 -14.34 -3.41
C ALA A 540 -5.31 -14.96 -2.75
N ASN A 541 -5.71 -14.47 -1.57
CA ASN A 541 -6.95 -14.93 -0.92
C ASN A 541 -7.36 -13.96 0.20
N PRO A 542 -8.33 -13.05 -0.01
CA PRO A 542 -8.76 -12.11 1.01
C PRO A 542 -9.43 -12.77 2.24
N ASP A 543 -9.86 -14.04 2.13
CA ASP A 543 -10.46 -14.81 3.23
C ASP A 543 -9.40 -15.43 4.18
N ARG A 544 -8.12 -15.24 3.87
CA ARG A 544 -6.98 -15.74 4.64
C ARG A 544 -6.08 -14.62 5.18
N ILE A 545 -6.54 -13.39 5.14
CA ILE A 545 -5.78 -12.23 5.64
C ILE A 545 -6.47 -11.67 6.89
N VAL A 546 -5.68 -11.38 7.90
CA VAL A 546 -6.09 -10.64 9.10
C VAL A 546 -5.11 -9.48 9.33
N TRP A 547 -5.56 -8.43 10.04
CA TRP A 547 -4.80 -7.23 10.31
C TRP A 547 -4.50 -7.10 11.80
N GLY A 548 -3.38 -6.44 12.16
CA GLY A 548 -3.06 -6.09 13.54
C GLY A 548 -2.03 -4.97 13.63
N THR A 549 -1.98 -4.28 14.77
CA THR A 549 -1.04 -3.19 15.04
C THR A 549 0.37 -3.69 15.35
N ASP A 550 0.49 -4.77 16.11
CA ASP A 550 1.68 -5.19 16.86
C ASP A 550 1.97 -4.26 18.07
N TRP A 551 0.93 -3.53 18.55
CA TRP A 551 1.04 -2.67 19.72
C TRP A 551 1.55 -3.47 20.95
N PRO A 552 2.43 -2.93 21.78
CA PRO A 552 3.00 -1.59 21.80
C PRO A 552 4.30 -1.44 20.99
N HIS A 553 4.52 -2.27 19.97
CA HIS A 553 5.65 -2.24 19.03
C HIS A 553 6.99 -2.63 19.70
N PRO A 554 7.06 -3.81 20.31
CA PRO A 554 8.28 -4.27 20.95
C PRO A 554 9.36 -4.58 19.95
N HIS A 555 10.61 -4.36 20.33
CA HIS A 555 11.74 -4.81 19.55
C HIS A 555 12.75 -5.56 20.42
N ALA A 556 13.56 -6.41 19.81
CA ALA A 556 14.70 -7.00 20.48
C ALA A 556 15.68 -5.88 20.87
N ALA A 557 16.23 -5.98 22.07
CA ALA A 557 17.32 -5.11 22.46
C ALA A 557 18.54 -5.37 21.57
N SER A 558 19.41 -4.36 21.42
CA SER A 558 20.74 -4.60 20.86
C SER A 558 21.44 -5.73 21.66
N PRO A 559 22.25 -6.58 21.03
CA PRO A 559 23.01 -7.62 21.73
C PRO A 559 23.80 -7.10 22.94
N ASP A 560 24.16 -5.82 22.93
CA ASP A 560 24.91 -5.16 24.01
C ASP A 560 24.02 -4.58 25.11
N THR A 561 22.69 -4.66 25.00
CA THR A 561 21.75 -4.15 25.98
C THR A 561 21.61 -5.13 27.15
N ALA A 562 22.01 -4.72 28.35
CA ALA A 562 21.84 -5.56 29.53
C ALA A 562 20.36 -5.78 29.86
N LEU A 563 19.99 -7.00 30.33
CA LEU A 563 18.60 -7.39 30.59
C LEU A 563 17.94 -6.61 31.74
N ASP A 564 18.69 -5.87 32.54
CA ASP A 564 18.19 -4.95 33.56
C ASP A 564 17.83 -3.56 33.00
N GLN A 565 18.21 -3.28 31.75
CA GLN A 565 17.84 -2.07 31.04
C GLN A 565 16.55 -2.27 30.25
N LEU A 566 15.70 -1.23 30.23
CA LEU A 566 14.49 -1.25 29.43
C LEU A 566 14.81 -1.12 27.94
N ALA A 567 14.21 -1.98 27.13
CA ALA A 567 14.20 -1.87 25.68
C ALA A 567 12.97 -1.04 25.27
N PRO A 568 13.14 0.23 24.87
CA PRO A 568 12.03 1.10 24.50
C PRO A 568 11.25 0.56 23.31
N PHE A 569 9.95 0.82 23.24
CA PHE A 569 9.10 0.51 22.08
C PHE A 569 9.46 1.38 20.87
N TYR A 570 9.14 0.92 19.68
CA TYR A 570 9.11 1.79 18.52
C TYR A 570 7.94 2.78 18.64
N ASP A 571 8.16 4.05 18.31
CA ASP A 571 7.12 5.09 18.30
C ASP A 571 6.35 5.05 16.98
N ILE A 572 5.41 4.12 16.87
CA ILE A 572 4.58 3.88 15.69
C ILE A 572 3.24 4.61 15.84
N ASP A 573 2.75 5.21 14.76
CA ASP A 573 1.42 5.80 14.70
C ASP A 573 0.41 4.77 14.16
N ASP A 574 -0.35 4.14 15.05
CA ASP A 574 -1.32 3.10 14.71
C ASP A 574 -2.50 3.62 13.89
N GLY A 575 -2.82 4.90 13.98
CA GLY A 575 -3.82 5.53 13.12
C GLY A 575 -3.35 5.57 11.66
N LEU A 576 -2.08 5.92 11.44
CA LEU A 576 -1.46 5.86 10.13
C LEU A 576 -1.35 4.41 9.63
N ALA A 577 -0.96 3.47 10.51
CA ALA A 577 -0.88 2.05 10.18
C ALA A 577 -2.23 1.45 9.75
N LEU A 578 -3.32 1.80 10.44
CA LEU A 578 -4.67 1.36 10.05
C LEU A 578 -5.13 1.98 8.73
N ASN A 579 -4.80 3.26 8.48
CA ASN A 579 -5.13 3.94 7.23
C ASN A 579 -4.44 3.30 6.01
N GLN A 580 -3.26 2.69 6.17
CA GLN A 580 -2.61 1.91 5.12
C GLN A 580 -3.49 0.75 4.62
N LEU A 581 -4.29 0.13 5.48
CA LEU A 581 -5.20 -0.95 5.06
C LEU A 581 -6.20 -0.48 4.00
N ALA A 582 -6.66 0.76 4.06
CA ALA A 582 -7.56 1.30 3.04
C ALA A 582 -6.87 1.45 1.67
N LEU A 583 -5.56 1.66 1.65
CA LEU A 583 -4.75 1.70 0.43
C LEU A 583 -4.44 0.30 -0.12
N TRP A 584 -4.29 -0.69 0.78
CA TRP A 584 -4.04 -2.08 0.38
C TRP A 584 -5.31 -2.80 -0.07
N ALA A 585 -6.44 -2.49 0.58
CA ALA A 585 -7.77 -3.04 0.33
C ALA A 585 -8.79 -1.91 0.12
N PRO A 586 -8.87 -1.29 -1.07
CA PRO A 586 -9.80 -0.18 -1.34
C PRO A 586 -11.27 -0.58 -1.18
N SER A 587 -11.62 -1.84 -1.45
CA SER A 587 -12.97 -2.37 -1.28
C SER A 587 -13.37 -2.46 0.20
N ALA A 588 -14.47 -1.80 0.59
CA ALA A 588 -15.02 -1.91 1.94
C ALA A 588 -15.42 -3.35 2.31
N ALA A 589 -15.84 -4.16 1.35
CA ALA A 589 -16.16 -5.56 1.56
C ALA A 589 -14.89 -6.38 1.90
N ILE A 590 -13.77 -6.12 1.22
CA ILE A 590 -12.49 -6.79 1.54
C ILE A 590 -11.98 -6.34 2.92
N ARG A 591 -12.05 -5.05 3.24
CA ARG A 591 -11.69 -4.57 4.59
C ARG A 591 -12.55 -5.21 5.68
N ARG A 592 -13.85 -5.39 5.42
CA ARG A 592 -14.73 -6.12 6.35
C ARG A 592 -14.26 -7.56 6.54
N LYS A 593 -13.92 -8.29 5.47
CA LYS A 593 -13.36 -9.64 5.60
C LYS A 593 -12.13 -9.64 6.50
N ILE A 594 -11.15 -8.76 6.21
CA ILE A 594 -9.86 -8.69 6.93
C ILE A 594 -10.04 -8.30 8.39
N LEU A 595 -10.91 -7.34 8.67
CA LEU A 595 -11.08 -6.79 10.03
C LEU A 595 -12.16 -7.50 10.87
N VAL A 596 -13.13 -8.17 10.25
CA VAL A 596 -14.30 -8.70 10.96
C VAL A 596 -14.51 -10.18 10.73
N ASP A 597 -14.72 -10.59 9.48
CA ASP A 597 -15.23 -11.92 9.16
C ASP A 597 -14.14 -12.99 9.35
N ASN A 598 -12.93 -12.73 8.92
CA ASN A 598 -11.78 -13.63 9.10
C ASN A 598 -11.37 -13.75 10.57
N PRO A 599 -11.21 -12.63 11.34
CA PRO A 599 -10.99 -12.71 12.78
C PRO A 599 -12.09 -13.47 13.53
N ALA A 600 -13.35 -13.25 13.18
CA ALA A 600 -14.46 -13.97 13.82
C ALA A 600 -14.33 -15.48 13.64
N ARG A 601 -13.99 -15.93 12.43
CA ARG A 601 -13.81 -17.35 12.10
C ARG A 601 -12.56 -17.95 12.75
N LEU A 602 -11.44 -17.21 12.72
CA LEU A 602 -10.15 -17.73 13.18
C LEU A 602 -10.04 -17.78 14.71
N TYR A 603 -10.65 -16.81 15.39
CA TYR A 603 -10.53 -16.66 16.86
C TYR A 603 -11.83 -16.92 17.62
N ASP A 604 -12.89 -17.37 16.93
CA ASP A 604 -14.17 -17.72 17.54
C ASP A 604 -14.79 -16.55 18.35
N PHE A 605 -15.01 -15.43 17.65
CA PHE A 605 -15.67 -14.24 18.23
C PHE A 605 -17.17 -14.24 18.00
#